data_2e1895b864f567643a410c0afe8e71e7
#
_entry.id   2e1895b864f567643a410c0afe8e71e7
#
_cell.length_a   1.000
_cell.length_b   1.000
_cell.length_c   1.000
_cell.angle_alpha   90.00
_cell.angle_beta   90.00
_cell.angle_gamma   90.00
#
_symmetry.space_group_name_H-M   'P 1'
#
loop_
_entity.id
_entity.type
_entity.pdbx_description
1 polymer ?
#
loop_
_entity_poly.entity_id
_entity_poly.type
_entity_poly.pdbx_seq_one_letter_code
_entity_poly.pdbx_strand_id
1 'polypeptide(L)'
;YKSLSLLIIALLSACTLGAQNRKKVGVVLSGGGAKGVAHIGALKVIEEAGIPIDYVVGTSMGALVGGLYSIGYTPQQLDSIVNAQNWKFLLSDTPNPETTLLSEKLKEEQYLLSVPIAGKSAHVSDAGIIKGRNISRLLSELTVGYHDSISFNRLPIPFACVSDNIVNGSKVVFHNGILATAMRASMSIPGVFAPVYLNGKVLVDGGLIDNYPVDIARQMGAEIIIGVDVQNPLMKADELTSLSSVLGQIINLVGEESYRKNVKDSNIHIQVDVDGYSAASFNHEALDTLMRRGK
;
A
#
# COMPACT_ATOMS: atom_id res chain seq x y z
N TYR A 1 -48.36 24.29 8.86
CA TYR A 1 -47.01 24.11 9.42
C TYR A 1 -46.84 22.66 9.98
N LYS A 2 -47.78 22.14 10.79
CA LYS A 2 -47.69 20.80 11.40
C LYS A 2 -47.62 19.66 10.36
N SER A 3 -48.35 19.77 9.25
CA SER A 3 -48.40 18.78 8.18
C SER A 3 -47.06 18.73 7.39
N LEU A 4 -46.43 19.91 7.18
CA LEU A 4 -45.16 20.00 6.50
C LEU A 4 -44.02 19.41 7.36
N SER A 5 -44.03 19.65 8.68
CA SER A 5 -43.07 19.09 9.61
C SER A 5 -43.17 17.56 9.70
N LEU A 6 -44.38 17.00 9.68
CA LEU A 6 -44.60 15.55 9.65
C LEU A 6 -44.12 14.89 8.32
N LEU A 7 -44.30 15.58 7.20
CA LEU A 7 -43.80 15.12 5.90
C LEU A 7 -42.26 15.09 5.83
N ILE A 8 -41.61 16.13 6.38
CA ILE A 8 -40.14 16.21 6.45
C ILE A 8 -39.59 15.11 7.37
N ILE A 9 -40.21 14.86 8.53
CA ILE A 9 -39.80 13.79 9.45
C ILE A 9 -39.98 12.42 8.80
N ALA A 10 -41.08 12.20 8.07
CA ALA A 10 -41.34 10.93 7.35
C ALA A 10 -40.32 10.71 6.21
N LEU A 11 -39.96 11.76 5.46
CA LEU A 11 -38.93 11.71 4.42
C LEU A 11 -37.54 11.44 5.02
N LEU A 12 -37.17 12.09 6.12
CA LEU A 12 -35.92 11.83 6.82
C LEU A 12 -35.85 10.41 7.38
N SER A 13 -36.95 9.89 7.94
CA SER A 13 -37.02 8.51 8.44
C SER A 13 -36.94 7.47 7.30
N ALA A 14 -37.54 7.73 6.14
CA ALA A 14 -37.45 6.86 4.98
C ALA A 14 -36.04 6.78 4.42
N CYS A 15 -35.30 7.91 4.40
CA CYS A 15 -33.89 7.94 4.00
C CYS A 15 -32.99 7.16 4.96
N THR A 16 -33.25 7.17 6.27
CA THR A 16 -32.42 6.44 7.25
C THR A 16 -32.69 4.93 7.21
N LEU A 17 -33.91 4.50 6.91
CA LEU A 17 -34.25 3.07 6.80
C LEU A 17 -33.61 2.40 5.56
N GLY A 18 -33.43 3.14 4.46
CA GLY A 18 -32.78 2.62 3.26
C GLY A 18 -31.27 2.43 3.41
N ALA A 19 -30.62 3.25 4.25
CA ALA A 19 -29.18 3.19 4.48
C ALA A 19 -28.75 2.04 5.41
N GLN A 20 -29.66 1.49 6.21
CA GLN A 20 -29.35 0.52 7.26
C GLN A 20 -29.28 -0.93 6.75
N ASN A 21 -29.71 -1.24 5.52
CA ASN A 21 -29.89 -2.62 5.04
C ASN A 21 -29.00 -3.02 3.86
N ARG A 22 -28.02 -2.17 3.43
CA ARG A 22 -27.11 -2.62 2.37
C ARG A 22 -25.93 -3.41 2.94
N LYS A 23 -25.52 -4.41 2.21
CA LYS A 23 -24.29 -5.15 2.54
C LYS A 23 -23.07 -4.23 2.51
N LYS A 24 -22.19 -4.42 3.48
CA LYS A 24 -20.94 -3.67 3.59
C LYS A 24 -19.91 -4.16 2.57
N VAL A 25 -19.38 -3.23 1.79
CA VAL A 25 -18.41 -3.53 0.73
C VAL A 25 -16.99 -3.23 1.22
N GLY A 26 -16.12 -4.22 1.14
CA GLY A 26 -14.69 -4.08 1.36
C GLY A 26 -13.93 -4.15 0.04
N VAL A 27 -12.98 -3.24 -0.16
CA VAL A 27 -12.02 -3.30 -1.26
C VAL A 27 -10.68 -3.79 -0.72
N VAL A 28 -10.13 -4.81 -1.37
CA VAL A 28 -8.83 -5.40 -1.01
C VAL A 28 -7.84 -5.16 -2.15
N LEU A 29 -6.68 -4.59 -1.84
CA LEU A 29 -5.65 -4.21 -2.79
C LEU A 29 -4.37 -5.00 -2.50
N SER A 30 -3.96 -5.84 -3.43
CA SER A 30 -2.75 -6.68 -3.26
C SER A 30 -1.45 -5.87 -3.30
N GLY A 31 -0.37 -6.45 -2.82
CA GLY A 31 0.97 -5.94 -3.07
C GLY A 31 1.43 -6.24 -4.50
N GLY A 32 2.39 -5.45 -4.99
CA GLY A 32 2.92 -5.65 -6.35
C GLY A 32 3.94 -4.62 -6.81
N GLY A 33 4.44 -3.74 -5.93
CA GLY A 33 5.36 -2.66 -6.31
C GLY A 33 4.74 -1.74 -7.36
N ALA A 34 5.47 -1.42 -8.44
CA ALA A 34 4.98 -0.56 -9.52
C ALA A 34 3.64 -1.03 -10.11
N LYS A 35 3.41 -2.35 -10.18
CA LYS A 35 2.16 -2.93 -10.70
C LYS A 35 0.94 -2.47 -9.91
N GLY A 36 1.10 -2.16 -8.62
CA GLY A 36 0.03 -1.70 -7.75
C GLY A 36 -0.58 -0.34 -8.14
N VAL A 37 0.01 0.42 -9.06
CA VAL A 37 -0.66 1.62 -9.58
C VAL A 37 -1.93 1.29 -10.37
N ALA A 38 -2.08 0.03 -10.83
CA ALA A 38 -3.31 -0.45 -11.47
C ALA A 38 -4.53 -0.39 -10.51
N HIS A 39 -4.30 -0.44 -9.19
CA HIS A 39 -5.36 -0.25 -8.20
C HIS A 39 -6.08 1.09 -8.36
N ILE A 40 -5.37 2.13 -8.79
CA ILE A 40 -5.96 3.47 -9.04
C ILE A 40 -7.00 3.37 -10.16
N GLY A 41 -6.68 2.63 -11.24
CA GLY A 41 -7.62 2.37 -12.34
C GLY A 41 -8.87 1.63 -11.86
N ALA A 42 -8.70 0.57 -11.05
CA ALA A 42 -9.80 -0.20 -10.52
C ALA A 42 -10.68 0.62 -9.56
N LEU A 43 -10.09 1.41 -8.65
CA LEU A 43 -10.82 2.30 -7.75
C LEU A 43 -11.66 3.31 -8.54
N LYS A 44 -11.13 3.85 -9.65
CA LYS A 44 -11.86 4.75 -10.52
C LYS A 44 -13.13 4.10 -11.09
N VAL A 45 -13.02 2.86 -11.58
CA VAL A 45 -14.18 2.12 -12.12
C VAL A 45 -15.19 1.78 -11.02
N ILE A 46 -14.73 1.41 -9.83
CA ILE A 46 -15.61 1.13 -8.68
C ILE A 46 -16.42 2.38 -8.29
N GLU A 47 -15.77 3.57 -8.28
CA GLU A 47 -16.46 4.84 -8.03
C GLU A 47 -17.44 5.21 -9.16
N GLU A 48 -17.01 5.09 -10.42
CA GLU A 48 -17.86 5.37 -11.61
C GLU A 48 -19.10 4.45 -11.65
N ALA A 49 -18.96 3.22 -11.14
CA ALA A 49 -20.07 2.29 -10.99
C ALA A 49 -21.01 2.64 -9.81
N GLY A 50 -20.68 3.66 -9.02
CA GLY A 50 -21.45 4.08 -7.86
C GLY A 50 -21.44 3.07 -6.71
N ILE A 51 -20.43 2.20 -6.64
CA ILE A 51 -20.31 1.18 -5.58
C ILE A 51 -19.77 1.86 -4.32
N PRO A 52 -20.53 1.89 -3.22
CA PRO A 52 -20.08 2.46 -1.98
C PRO A 52 -19.05 1.56 -1.30
N ILE A 53 -17.90 2.10 -0.94
CA ILE A 53 -16.81 1.39 -0.28
C ILE A 53 -16.87 1.68 1.22
N ASP A 54 -17.03 0.63 2.06
CA ASP A 54 -17.10 0.74 3.52
C ASP A 54 -15.76 0.44 4.21
N TYR A 55 -14.91 -0.36 3.58
CA TYR A 55 -13.61 -0.77 4.12
C TYR A 55 -12.58 -0.85 3.01
N VAL A 56 -11.35 -0.48 3.32
CA VAL A 56 -10.20 -0.68 2.43
C VAL A 56 -9.11 -1.43 3.20
N VAL A 57 -8.57 -2.46 2.58
CA VAL A 57 -7.45 -3.22 3.14
C VAL A 57 -6.38 -3.38 2.07
N GLY A 58 -5.12 -3.22 2.43
CA GLY A 58 -4.05 -3.33 1.45
C GLY A 58 -2.75 -3.88 2.00
N THR A 59 -1.93 -4.41 1.10
CA THR A 59 -0.55 -4.83 1.37
C THR A 59 0.39 -4.10 0.43
N SER A 60 1.56 -3.65 0.93
CA SER A 60 2.61 -3.02 0.10
C SER A 60 2.08 -1.81 -0.70
N MET A 61 2.19 -1.80 -2.02
CA MET A 61 1.63 -0.72 -2.85
C MET A 61 0.10 -0.60 -2.68
N GLY A 62 -0.60 -1.71 -2.46
CA GLY A 62 -2.03 -1.67 -2.14
C GLY A 62 -2.31 -0.96 -0.81
N ALA A 63 -1.39 -1.02 0.17
CA ALA A 63 -1.49 -0.25 1.41
C ALA A 63 -1.28 1.25 1.17
N LEU A 64 -0.38 1.63 0.26
CA LEU A 64 -0.16 3.04 -0.09
C LEU A 64 -1.37 3.64 -0.80
N VAL A 65 -1.82 2.99 -1.87
CA VAL A 65 -2.98 3.44 -2.64
C VAL A 65 -4.23 3.45 -1.76
N GLY A 66 -4.48 2.34 -1.03
CA GLY A 66 -5.64 2.19 -0.16
C GLY A 66 -5.64 3.16 1.02
N GLY A 67 -4.48 3.38 1.66
CA GLY A 67 -4.33 4.30 2.78
C GLY A 67 -4.59 5.75 2.37
N LEU A 68 -4.05 6.19 1.25
CA LEU A 68 -4.30 7.54 0.72
C LEU A 68 -5.76 7.69 0.28
N TYR A 69 -6.32 6.70 -0.39
CA TYR A 69 -7.74 6.69 -0.77
C TYR A 69 -8.64 6.77 0.47
N SER A 70 -8.31 6.06 1.55
CA SER A 70 -9.08 6.03 2.80
C SER A 70 -9.14 7.36 3.54
N ILE A 71 -8.18 8.26 3.31
CA ILE A 71 -8.17 9.62 3.87
C ILE A 71 -8.77 10.67 2.92
N GLY A 72 -9.31 10.25 1.77
CA GLY A 72 -10.10 11.09 0.88
C GLY A 72 -9.43 11.49 -0.43
N TYR A 73 -8.25 10.96 -0.77
CA TYR A 73 -7.70 11.16 -2.11
C TYR A 73 -8.57 10.45 -3.16
N THR A 74 -8.97 11.17 -4.19
CA THR A 74 -9.68 10.57 -5.33
C THR A 74 -8.71 9.80 -6.24
N PRO A 75 -9.19 8.84 -7.04
CA PRO A 75 -8.36 8.15 -8.01
C PRO A 75 -7.64 9.11 -8.98
N GLN A 76 -8.26 10.23 -9.35
CA GLN A 76 -7.64 11.26 -10.20
C GLN A 76 -6.47 11.98 -9.51
N GLN A 77 -6.61 12.25 -8.21
CA GLN A 77 -5.53 12.84 -7.42
C GLN A 77 -4.39 11.86 -7.22
N LEU A 78 -4.69 10.57 -6.97
CA LEU A 78 -3.68 9.51 -6.86
C LEU A 78 -2.91 9.33 -8.16
N ASP A 79 -3.60 9.35 -9.32
CA ASP A 79 -3.00 9.33 -10.65
C ASP A 79 -2.03 10.52 -10.84
N SER A 80 -2.47 11.73 -10.53
CA SER A 80 -1.64 12.93 -10.61
C SER A 80 -0.42 12.86 -9.68
N ILE A 81 -0.59 12.37 -8.45
CA ILE A 81 0.50 12.19 -7.50
C ILE A 81 1.54 11.20 -8.04
N VAL A 82 1.10 10.04 -8.53
CA VAL A 82 1.99 8.99 -9.05
C VAL A 82 2.80 9.50 -10.26
N ASN A 83 2.16 10.22 -11.18
CA ASN A 83 2.79 10.75 -12.37
C ASN A 83 3.72 11.95 -12.12
N ALA A 84 3.50 12.70 -11.03
CA ALA A 84 4.35 13.82 -10.66
C ALA A 84 5.67 13.40 -9.99
N GLN A 85 5.82 12.12 -9.60
CA GLN A 85 6.97 11.69 -8.81
C GLN A 85 8.20 11.37 -9.66
N ASN A 86 9.36 11.78 -9.16
CA ASN A 86 10.64 11.22 -9.58
C ASN A 86 10.89 9.91 -8.82
N TRP A 87 10.40 8.80 -9.37
CA TRP A 87 10.51 7.48 -8.73
C TRP A 87 11.94 7.04 -8.49
N LYS A 88 12.88 7.38 -9.39
CA LYS A 88 14.30 7.08 -9.21
C LYS A 88 14.86 7.75 -7.95
N PHE A 89 14.44 8.99 -7.68
CA PHE A 89 14.80 9.71 -6.46
C PHE A 89 14.11 9.13 -5.24
N LEU A 90 12.78 8.88 -5.29
CA LEU A 90 12.02 8.36 -4.16
C LEU A 90 12.49 6.97 -3.72
N LEU A 91 12.88 6.14 -4.68
CA LEU A 91 13.39 4.79 -4.44
C LEU A 91 14.93 4.80 -4.26
N SER A 92 15.47 5.87 -3.73
CA SER A 92 16.88 6.03 -3.37
C SER A 92 17.02 6.71 -2.01
N ASP A 93 18.22 6.72 -1.46
CA ASP A 93 18.57 7.50 -0.26
C ASP A 93 19.31 8.80 -0.62
N THR A 94 19.29 9.20 -1.89
CA THR A 94 19.91 10.44 -2.35
C THR A 94 19.33 11.62 -1.58
N PRO A 95 20.16 12.47 -0.95
CA PRO A 95 19.70 13.66 -0.27
C PRO A 95 18.93 14.59 -1.22
N ASN A 96 17.87 15.23 -0.73
CA ASN A 96 17.19 16.24 -1.53
C ASN A 96 18.08 17.49 -1.66
N PRO A 97 18.48 17.88 -2.89
CA PRO A 97 19.35 19.05 -3.10
C PRO A 97 18.80 20.35 -2.53
N GLU A 98 17.47 20.49 -2.43
CA GLU A 98 16.82 21.69 -1.92
C GLU A 98 16.89 21.83 -0.39
N THR A 99 16.98 20.67 0.32
CA THR A 99 16.98 20.64 1.80
C THR A 99 18.36 20.30 2.39
N THR A 100 19.33 19.94 1.56
CA THR A 100 20.68 19.60 2.02
C THR A 100 21.48 20.88 2.27
N LEU A 101 22.08 21.01 3.47
CA LEU A 101 22.93 22.12 3.81
C LEU A 101 24.14 22.21 2.86
N LEU A 102 24.56 23.41 2.52
CA LEU A 102 25.69 23.63 1.63
C LEU A 102 26.96 22.91 2.12
N SER A 103 27.18 22.83 3.44
CA SER A 103 28.30 22.13 4.06
C SER A 103 28.26 20.61 3.85
N GLU A 104 27.05 20.03 3.72
CA GLU A 104 26.88 18.60 3.43
C GLU A 104 27.08 18.34 1.94
N LYS A 105 26.56 19.21 1.06
CA LYS A 105 26.81 19.15 -0.39
C LYS A 105 28.32 19.18 -0.71
N LEU A 106 29.07 20.09 -0.08
CA LEU A 106 30.50 20.19 -0.28
C LEU A 106 31.27 18.95 0.23
N LYS A 107 30.79 18.27 1.26
CA LYS A 107 31.38 17.02 1.73
C LYS A 107 31.14 15.86 0.79
N GLU A 108 29.94 15.74 0.23
CA GLU A 108 29.61 14.69 -0.73
C GLU A 108 30.37 14.81 -2.04
N GLU A 109 30.65 16.05 -2.50
CA GLU A 109 31.49 16.31 -3.68
C GLU A 109 32.96 15.98 -3.46
N GLN A 110 33.44 15.95 -2.21
CA GLN A 110 34.83 15.63 -1.87
C GLN A 110 35.16 14.14 -1.83
N TYR A 111 34.16 13.26 -1.68
CA TYR A 111 34.39 11.83 -1.52
C TYR A 111 33.65 11.02 -2.58
N LEU A 112 34.37 10.36 -3.46
CA LEU A 112 33.86 9.39 -4.45
C LEU A 112 33.24 8.14 -3.82
N LEU A 113 33.60 7.84 -2.57
CA LEU A 113 33.10 6.73 -1.76
C LEU A 113 33.20 7.10 -0.29
N SER A 114 32.09 7.18 0.41
CA SER A 114 32.05 7.21 1.86
C SER A 114 31.61 5.86 2.40
N VAL A 115 32.54 5.11 3.00
CA VAL A 115 32.19 3.90 3.74
C VAL A 115 32.04 4.31 5.20
N PRO A 116 30.81 4.20 5.79
CA PRO A 116 30.66 4.47 7.20
C PRO A 116 31.44 3.44 8.00
N ILE A 117 32.45 3.89 8.76
CA ILE A 117 33.12 3.04 9.74
C ILE A 117 32.19 2.91 10.92
N ALA A 118 31.35 1.88 10.90
CA ALA A 118 30.45 1.57 11.99
C ALA A 118 31.25 1.02 13.19
N GLY A 119 31.06 1.64 14.35
CA GLY A 119 31.45 1.03 15.62
C GLY A 119 30.68 -0.30 15.81
N LYS A 120 30.99 -1.06 16.85
CA LYS A 120 30.59 -2.45 17.15
C LYS A 120 29.07 -2.83 17.05
N SER A 121 28.23 -2.02 16.47
CA SER A 121 26.80 -2.27 16.20
C SER A 121 26.46 -1.89 14.76
N ALA A 122 27.00 -2.65 13.78
CA ALA A 122 26.49 -2.61 12.42
C ALA A 122 25.06 -3.16 12.43
N HIS A 123 24.08 -2.28 12.34
CA HIS A 123 22.70 -2.68 12.09
C HIS A 123 22.59 -3.15 10.63
N VAL A 124 21.71 -4.11 10.37
CA VAL A 124 21.40 -4.63 9.01
C VAL A 124 21.04 -3.51 8.02
N SER A 125 20.70 -2.32 8.51
CA SER A 125 20.47 -1.09 7.74
C SER A 125 21.68 -0.59 6.95
N ASP A 126 22.90 -1.07 7.24
CA ASP A 126 24.13 -0.55 6.61
C ASP A 126 24.60 -1.39 5.41
N ALA A 127 23.89 -2.46 5.06
CA ALA A 127 24.26 -3.43 4.02
C ALA A 127 23.67 -3.10 2.64
N GLY A 128 23.74 -1.85 2.18
CA GLY A 128 23.33 -1.47 0.82
C GLY A 128 21.81 -1.45 0.58
N ILE A 129 21.00 -1.53 1.61
CA ILE A 129 19.54 -1.45 1.56
C ILE A 129 19.11 0.02 1.62
N ILE A 130 18.15 0.40 0.78
CA ILE A 130 17.55 1.74 0.77
C ILE A 130 16.86 2.00 2.11
N LYS A 131 17.27 3.04 2.85
CA LYS A 131 16.64 3.41 4.13
C LYS A 131 15.21 3.93 3.94
N GLY A 132 14.88 4.37 2.73
CA GLY A 132 13.55 4.83 2.33
C GLY A 132 13.17 6.18 2.93
N ARG A 133 14.13 7.07 3.17
CA ARG A 133 13.88 8.41 3.73
C ARG A 133 12.97 9.24 2.83
N ASN A 134 13.24 9.22 1.52
CA ASN A 134 12.51 10.02 0.54
C ASN A 134 11.04 9.57 0.44
N ILE A 135 10.80 8.26 0.40
CA ILE A 135 9.42 7.74 0.39
C ILE A 135 8.70 7.98 1.74
N SER A 136 9.41 7.85 2.87
CA SER A 136 8.83 8.15 4.19
C SER A 136 8.43 9.62 4.31
N ARG A 137 9.25 10.53 3.77
CA ARG A 137 8.94 11.96 3.71
C ARG A 137 7.71 12.22 2.85
N LEU A 138 7.65 11.66 1.63
CA LEU A 138 6.48 11.78 0.76
C LEU A 138 5.20 11.28 1.46
N LEU A 139 5.25 10.11 2.09
CA LEU A 139 4.09 9.58 2.82
C LEU A 139 3.67 10.50 3.96
N SER A 140 4.61 11.11 4.69
CA SER A 140 4.28 12.08 5.73
C SER A 140 3.66 13.35 5.16
N GLU A 141 4.15 13.85 4.04
CA GLU A 141 3.59 15.01 3.33
C GLU A 141 2.18 14.74 2.82
N LEU A 142 1.93 13.56 2.26
CA LEU A 142 0.60 13.16 1.74
C LEU A 142 -0.41 12.83 2.85
N THR A 143 0.04 12.60 4.07
CA THR A 143 -0.81 12.30 5.23
C THR A 143 -0.86 13.45 6.23
N VAL A 144 -0.66 14.69 5.79
CA VAL A 144 -0.83 15.89 6.63
C VAL A 144 -2.23 15.88 7.26
N GLY A 145 -2.28 16.06 8.60
CA GLY A 145 -3.53 15.93 9.37
C GLY A 145 -3.72 14.54 10.02
N TYR A 146 -2.90 13.57 9.68
CA TYR A 146 -2.93 12.20 10.24
C TYR A 146 -1.56 11.79 10.84
N HIS A 147 -0.84 12.78 11.43
CA HIS A 147 0.50 12.57 12.01
C HIS A 147 0.48 11.90 13.37
N ASP A 148 -0.65 12.03 14.09
CA ASP A 148 -0.80 11.41 15.40
C ASP A 148 -1.13 9.92 15.27
N SER A 149 -0.94 9.20 16.37
CA SER A 149 -1.42 7.83 16.49
C SER A 149 -2.94 7.83 16.59
N ILE A 150 -3.60 7.35 15.55
CA ILE A 150 -5.05 7.32 15.42
C ILE A 150 -5.58 5.92 15.18
N SER A 151 -6.87 5.70 15.42
CA SER A 151 -7.55 4.49 14.97
C SER A 151 -7.94 4.64 13.49
N PHE A 152 -7.48 3.72 12.64
CA PHE A 152 -7.79 3.73 11.21
C PHE A 152 -9.27 3.39 10.91
N ASN A 153 -9.99 2.84 11.89
CA ASN A 153 -11.45 2.68 11.81
C ASN A 153 -12.20 4.02 11.85
N ARG A 154 -11.52 5.12 12.21
CA ARG A 154 -12.08 6.48 12.26
C ARG A 154 -11.71 7.34 11.05
N LEU A 155 -11.00 6.78 10.08
CA LEU A 155 -10.75 7.44 8.80
C LEU A 155 -12.05 7.60 8.02
N PRO A 156 -12.14 8.52 7.06
CA PRO A 156 -13.30 8.67 6.18
C PRO A 156 -13.78 7.34 5.60
N ILE A 157 -12.85 6.46 5.20
CA ILE A 157 -13.11 5.06 4.94
C ILE A 157 -12.22 4.24 5.88
N PRO A 158 -12.78 3.39 6.75
CA PRO A 158 -12.03 2.49 7.62
C PRO A 158 -10.98 1.68 6.85
N PHE A 159 -9.74 1.68 7.37
CA PHE A 159 -8.57 1.13 6.70
C PHE A 159 -7.80 0.16 7.57
N ALA A 160 -7.17 -0.83 6.93
CA ALA A 160 -6.12 -1.64 7.53
C ALA A 160 -5.02 -1.95 6.51
N CYS A 161 -3.80 -2.15 6.97
CA CYS A 161 -2.72 -2.66 6.14
C CYS A 161 -1.89 -3.72 6.86
N VAL A 162 -1.23 -4.56 6.05
CA VAL A 162 -0.50 -5.72 6.54
C VAL A 162 1.00 -5.49 6.43
N SER A 163 1.72 -5.90 7.46
CA SER A 163 3.17 -6.00 7.50
C SER A 163 3.56 -7.29 8.20
N ASP A 164 4.77 -7.76 8.06
CA ASP A 164 5.26 -9.00 8.67
C ASP A 164 6.37 -8.72 9.67
N ASN A 165 6.27 -9.32 10.86
CA ASN A 165 7.30 -9.24 11.88
C ASN A 165 8.27 -10.41 11.73
N ILE A 166 9.48 -10.13 11.22
CA ILE A 166 10.50 -11.16 10.98
C ILE A 166 11.18 -11.70 12.24
N VAL A 167 10.91 -11.11 13.42
CA VAL A 167 11.44 -11.65 14.69
C VAL A 167 10.80 -13.00 15.04
N ASN A 168 9.51 -13.16 14.71
CA ASN A 168 8.74 -14.35 15.07
C ASN A 168 7.87 -14.91 13.95
N GLY A 169 7.97 -14.34 12.73
CA GLY A 169 7.21 -14.79 11.56
C GLY A 169 5.70 -14.52 11.63
N SER A 170 5.27 -13.53 12.43
CA SER A 170 3.84 -13.22 12.56
C SER A 170 3.39 -12.09 11.63
N LYS A 171 2.19 -12.23 11.07
CA LYS A 171 1.47 -11.15 10.40
C LYS A 171 1.13 -10.04 11.41
N VAL A 172 1.37 -8.79 11.05
CA VAL A 172 1.00 -7.59 11.82
C VAL A 172 0.01 -6.77 11.02
N VAL A 173 -1.21 -6.67 11.53
CA VAL A 173 -2.27 -5.87 10.91
C VAL A 173 -2.35 -4.52 11.63
N PHE A 174 -2.17 -3.44 10.87
CA PHE A 174 -2.32 -2.10 11.40
C PHE A 174 -3.77 -1.63 11.27
N HIS A 175 -4.44 -1.46 12.40
CA HIS A 175 -5.75 -0.81 12.55
C HIS A 175 -5.64 0.53 13.28
N ASN A 176 -4.44 0.90 13.71
CA ASN A 176 -4.12 2.13 14.42
C ASN A 176 -2.64 2.47 14.32
N GLY A 177 -2.27 3.66 14.72
CA GLY A 177 -0.90 4.17 14.71
C GLY A 177 -0.77 5.40 13.82
N ILE A 178 0.47 5.75 13.48
CA ILE A 178 0.78 6.80 12.51
C ILE A 178 0.62 6.21 11.11
N LEU A 179 -0.30 6.76 10.31
CA LEU A 179 -0.68 6.21 9.02
C LEU A 179 0.52 6.05 8.06
N ALA A 180 1.35 7.10 7.94
CA ALA A 180 2.57 7.05 7.12
C ALA A 180 3.53 5.92 7.54
N THR A 181 3.66 5.68 8.86
CA THR A 181 4.54 4.62 9.39
C THR A 181 3.98 3.24 9.09
N ALA A 182 2.66 3.04 9.21
CA ALA A 182 2.00 1.78 8.88
C ALA A 182 2.16 1.44 7.39
N MET A 183 1.89 2.41 6.49
CA MET A 183 2.10 2.26 5.05
C MET A 183 3.57 1.99 4.71
N ARG A 184 4.51 2.71 5.35
CA ARG A 184 5.95 2.50 5.14
C ARG A 184 6.41 1.11 5.60
N ALA A 185 5.88 0.60 6.71
CA ALA A 185 6.17 -0.75 7.18
C ALA A 185 5.65 -1.80 6.17
N SER A 186 4.41 -1.62 5.69
CA SER A 186 3.78 -2.53 4.74
C SER A 186 4.52 -2.65 3.40
N MET A 187 5.30 -1.64 2.99
CA MET A 187 6.07 -1.65 1.74
C MET A 187 7.57 -1.94 1.92
N SER A 188 8.01 -2.36 3.09
CA SER A 188 9.43 -2.60 3.38
C SER A 188 9.92 -3.93 2.80
N ILE A 189 10.01 -4.02 1.46
CA ILE A 189 10.41 -5.23 0.74
C ILE A 189 11.81 -5.66 1.18
N PRO A 190 12.00 -6.88 1.72
CA PRO A 190 13.32 -7.40 2.10
C PRO A 190 14.31 -7.37 0.92
N GLY A 191 15.53 -6.92 1.19
CA GLY A 191 16.56 -6.77 0.16
C GLY A 191 16.47 -5.48 -0.67
N VAL A 192 15.36 -4.74 -0.60
CA VAL A 192 15.17 -3.44 -1.25
C VAL A 192 15.17 -2.32 -0.21
N PHE A 193 14.26 -2.38 0.74
CA PHE A 193 14.12 -1.37 1.79
C PHE A 193 14.54 -1.90 3.16
N ALA A 194 15.12 -0.99 3.95
CA ALA A 194 15.36 -1.26 5.36
C ALA A 194 14.04 -1.54 6.10
N PRO A 195 14.02 -2.52 7.03
CA PRO A 195 12.86 -2.81 7.85
C PRO A 195 12.47 -1.62 8.73
N VAL A 196 11.22 -1.58 9.16
CA VAL A 196 10.72 -0.59 10.13
C VAL A 196 10.77 -1.20 11.53
N TYR A 197 11.48 -0.54 12.43
CA TYR A 197 11.57 -0.94 13.84
C TYR A 197 10.48 -0.23 14.63
N LEU A 198 9.54 -0.99 15.17
CA LEU A 198 8.41 -0.43 15.91
C LEU A 198 8.04 -1.32 17.09
N ASN A 199 8.06 -0.78 18.32
CA ASN A 199 7.62 -1.47 19.54
C ASN A 199 8.24 -2.87 19.70
N GLY A 200 9.55 -2.99 19.51
CA GLY A 200 10.28 -4.25 19.61
C GLY A 200 10.07 -5.24 18.47
N LYS A 201 9.34 -4.85 17.42
CA LYS A 201 9.14 -5.62 16.19
C LYS A 201 10.09 -5.14 15.10
N VAL A 202 10.47 -6.03 14.21
CA VAL A 202 11.21 -5.74 12.98
C VAL A 202 10.26 -6.04 11.81
N LEU A 203 9.73 -4.97 11.23
CA LEU A 203 8.63 -5.03 10.28
C LEU A 203 9.14 -4.92 8.84
N VAL A 204 8.68 -5.85 8.03
CA VAL A 204 8.93 -5.89 6.59
C VAL A 204 7.60 -5.92 5.83
N ASP A 205 7.69 -5.92 4.50
CA ASP A 205 6.53 -6.00 3.60
C ASP A 205 5.61 -7.18 3.96
N GLY A 206 4.32 -6.91 4.07
CA GLY A 206 3.33 -7.92 4.44
C GLY A 206 3.06 -8.97 3.37
N GLY A 207 3.60 -8.79 2.18
CA GLY A 207 3.44 -9.73 1.07
C GLY A 207 4.11 -11.09 1.28
N LEU A 208 4.99 -11.23 2.29
CA LEU A 208 5.57 -12.52 2.65
C LEU A 208 4.52 -13.50 3.17
N ILE A 209 3.56 -13.03 3.99
CA ILE A 209 2.57 -13.88 4.64
C ILE A 209 1.18 -13.68 4.01
N ASP A 210 0.82 -12.43 3.73
CA ASP A 210 -0.53 -12.11 3.26
C ASP A 210 -0.52 -10.95 2.25
N ASN A 211 -0.25 -11.28 1.01
CA ASN A 211 -0.17 -10.30 -0.07
C ASN A 211 -1.55 -9.88 -0.63
N TYR A 212 -2.62 -10.58 -0.25
CA TYR A 212 -3.99 -10.32 -0.69
C TYR A 212 -4.97 -10.49 0.47
N PRO A 213 -5.04 -9.51 1.42
CA PRO A 213 -5.59 -9.68 2.76
C PRO A 213 -7.14 -9.62 2.83
N VAL A 214 -7.82 -10.55 2.16
CA VAL A 214 -9.29 -10.66 2.14
C VAL A 214 -9.85 -11.04 3.51
N ASP A 215 -9.15 -11.90 4.23
CA ASP A 215 -9.52 -12.31 5.59
C ASP A 215 -9.60 -11.11 6.55
N ILE A 216 -8.74 -10.11 6.39
CA ILE A 216 -8.74 -8.89 7.20
C ILE A 216 -9.97 -8.03 6.88
N ALA A 217 -10.32 -7.88 5.59
CA ALA A 217 -11.54 -7.16 5.22
C ALA A 217 -12.80 -7.84 5.79
N ARG A 218 -12.84 -9.17 5.81
CA ARG A 218 -13.92 -9.93 6.47
C ARG A 218 -13.97 -9.65 7.98
N GLN A 219 -12.83 -9.66 8.65
CA GLN A 219 -12.73 -9.37 10.08
C GLN A 219 -13.16 -7.93 10.42
N MET A 220 -12.95 -6.97 9.51
CA MET A 220 -13.45 -5.60 9.64
C MET A 220 -14.97 -5.48 9.46
N GLY A 221 -15.63 -6.52 8.93
CA GLY A 221 -17.08 -6.57 8.77
C GLY A 221 -17.56 -6.43 7.31
N ALA A 222 -16.68 -6.58 6.32
CA ALA A 222 -17.09 -6.60 4.92
C ALA A 222 -17.91 -7.86 4.59
N GLU A 223 -19.09 -7.67 4.04
CA GLU A 223 -19.99 -8.75 3.59
C GLU A 223 -19.81 -9.05 2.10
N ILE A 224 -19.40 -8.05 1.32
CA ILE A 224 -19.01 -8.19 -0.08
C ILE A 224 -17.57 -7.73 -0.18
N ILE A 225 -16.70 -8.51 -0.82
CA ILE A 225 -15.32 -8.16 -1.05
C ILE A 225 -15.05 -8.09 -2.54
N ILE A 226 -14.55 -6.93 -2.96
CA ILE A 226 -13.98 -6.69 -4.28
C ILE A 226 -12.46 -6.66 -4.08
N GLY A 227 -11.79 -7.68 -4.54
CA GLY A 227 -10.34 -7.75 -4.45
C GLY A 227 -9.69 -7.44 -5.80
N VAL A 228 -8.75 -6.52 -5.79
CA VAL A 228 -7.94 -6.16 -6.96
C VAL A 228 -6.55 -6.75 -6.78
N ASP A 229 -6.19 -7.64 -7.67
CA ASP A 229 -4.96 -8.41 -7.60
C ASP A 229 -4.03 -8.06 -8.77
N VAL A 230 -2.81 -7.68 -8.44
CA VAL A 230 -1.75 -7.33 -9.38
C VAL A 230 -0.53 -8.27 -9.28
N GLN A 231 -0.71 -9.44 -8.68
CA GLN A 231 0.33 -10.46 -8.59
C GLN A 231 0.50 -11.17 -9.92
N ASN A 232 1.72 -11.56 -10.24
CA ASN A 232 1.98 -12.47 -11.34
C ASN A 232 1.81 -13.91 -10.83
N PRO A 233 1.44 -14.85 -11.72
CA PRO A 233 1.59 -16.28 -11.43
C PRO A 233 3.01 -16.63 -11.01
N LEU A 234 3.20 -17.81 -10.43
CA LEU A 234 4.53 -18.33 -10.13
C LEU A 234 5.37 -18.38 -11.41
N MET A 235 6.59 -17.86 -11.32
CA MET A 235 7.53 -17.82 -12.45
C MET A 235 8.03 -19.22 -12.79
N LYS A 236 8.33 -19.43 -14.08
CA LYS A 236 9.00 -20.64 -14.56
C LYS A 236 10.50 -20.57 -14.28
N ALA A 237 11.18 -21.72 -14.39
CA ALA A 237 12.60 -21.82 -14.07
C ALA A 237 13.49 -20.93 -14.96
N ASP A 238 13.12 -20.70 -16.20
CA ASP A 238 13.81 -19.85 -17.16
C ASP A 238 13.62 -18.33 -16.90
N GLU A 239 12.63 -17.95 -16.10
CA GLU A 239 12.36 -16.58 -15.70
C GLU A 239 13.10 -16.17 -14.42
N LEU A 240 13.60 -17.13 -13.65
CA LEU A 240 14.31 -16.93 -12.38
C LEU A 240 15.81 -16.59 -12.61
N THR A 241 16.06 -15.50 -13.34
CA THR A 241 17.41 -15.13 -13.81
C THR A 241 18.10 -14.07 -12.97
N SER A 242 17.40 -13.46 -11.99
CA SER A 242 17.91 -12.37 -11.17
C SER A 242 17.59 -12.59 -9.68
N LEU A 243 18.37 -11.94 -8.79
CA LEU A 243 18.09 -11.98 -7.35
C LEU A 243 16.69 -11.45 -7.04
N SER A 244 16.22 -10.41 -7.74
CA SER A 244 14.89 -9.85 -7.56
C SER A 244 13.78 -10.81 -7.99
N SER A 245 13.96 -11.57 -9.09
CA SER A 245 13.00 -12.59 -9.52
C SER A 245 12.93 -13.75 -8.53
N VAL A 246 14.09 -14.20 -8.02
CA VAL A 246 14.15 -15.27 -7.01
C VAL A 246 13.49 -14.84 -5.70
N LEU A 247 13.78 -13.63 -5.21
CA LEU A 247 13.13 -13.08 -4.01
C LEU A 247 11.61 -12.94 -4.19
N GLY A 248 11.17 -12.41 -5.34
CA GLY A 248 9.75 -12.32 -5.68
C GLY A 248 9.05 -13.67 -5.69
N GLN A 249 9.71 -14.69 -6.25
CA GLN A 249 9.19 -16.07 -6.25
C GLN A 249 9.07 -16.64 -4.84
N ILE A 250 10.09 -16.43 -3.98
CA ILE A 250 10.06 -16.87 -2.58
C ILE A 250 8.88 -16.22 -1.84
N ILE A 251 8.68 -14.93 -2.02
CA ILE A 251 7.54 -14.20 -1.44
C ILE A 251 6.23 -14.84 -1.88
N ASN A 252 6.04 -15.07 -3.17
CA ASN A 252 4.82 -15.67 -3.70
C ASN A 252 4.62 -17.12 -3.18
N LEU A 253 5.68 -17.91 -3.06
CA LEU A 253 5.59 -19.28 -2.55
C LEU A 253 5.22 -19.34 -1.06
N VAL A 254 5.79 -18.45 -0.23
CA VAL A 254 5.48 -18.40 1.21
C VAL A 254 4.02 -18.00 1.45
N GLY A 255 3.50 -17.04 0.70
CA GLY A 255 2.13 -16.56 0.81
C GLY A 255 1.06 -17.38 0.07
N GLU A 256 1.44 -18.42 -0.68
CA GLU A 256 0.56 -19.13 -1.63
C GLU A 256 -0.69 -19.73 -0.98
N GLU A 257 -0.56 -20.33 0.20
CA GLU A 257 -1.71 -20.93 0.91
C GLU A 257 -2.73 -19.86 1.36
N SER A 258 -2.23 -18.78 1.95
CA SER A 258 -3.06 -17.63 2.34
C SER A 258 -3.75 -17.02 1.12
N TYR A 259 -3.00 -16.82 0.04
CA TYR A 259 -3.49 -16.28 -1.22
C TYR A 259 -4.63 -17.11 -1.80
N ARG A 260 -4.45 -18.43 -1.97
CA ARG A 260 -5.48 -19.32 -2.50
C ARG A 260 -6.77 -19.31 -1.67
N LYS A 261 -6.63 -19.25 -0.35
CA LYS A 261 -7.77 -19.13 0.55
C LYS A 261 -8.48 -17.80 0.32
N ASN A 262 -7.74 -16.70 0.32
CA ASN A 262 -8.25 -15.35 0.19
C ASN A 262 -8.93 -15.12 -1.18
N VAL A 263 -8.40 -15.70 -2.26
CA VAL A 263 -9.07 -15.67 -3.58
C VAL A 263 -10.44 -16.34 -3.53
N LYS A 264 -10.56 -17.51 -2.87
CA LYS A 264 -11.85 -18.21 -2.72
C LYS A 264 -12.84 -17.44 -1.85
N ASP A 265 -12.37 -16.72 -0.85
CA ASP A 265 -13.19 -15.96 0.10
C ASP A 265 -13.61 -14.59 -0.45
N SER A 266 -13.04 -14.11 -1.56
CA SER A 266 -13.46 -12.89 -2.23
C SER A 266 -14.74 -13.12 -3.05
N ASN A 267 -15.65 -12.13 -3.08
CA ASN A 267 -16.87 -12.21 -3.88
C ASN A 267 -16.59 -11.86 -5.34
N ILE A 268 -15.70 -10.89 -5.56
CA ILE A 268 -15.25 -10.45 -6.87
C ILE A 268 -13.73 -10.42 -6.80
N HIS A 269 -13.06 -11.23 -7.59
CA HIS A 269 -11.61 -11.26 -7.76
C HIS A 269 -11.27 -10.67 -9.13
N ILE A 270 -10.62 -9.50 -9.12
CA ILE A 270 -10.18 -8.80 -10.32
C ILE A 270 -8.67 -9.05 -10.45
N GLN A 271 -8.32 -10.01 -11.30
CA GLN A 271 -6.93 -10.23 -11.68
C GLN A 271 -6.57 -9.27 -12.80
N VAL A 272 -5.74 -8.27 -12.48
CA VAL A 272 -5.26 -7.31 -13.48
C VAL A 272 -4.17 -7.97 -14.33
N ASP A 273 -4.24 -7.79 -15.65
CA ASP A 273 -3.17 -8.18 -16.54
C ASP A 273 -1.95 -7.27 -16.34
N VAL A 274 -0.93 -7.83 -15.71
CA VAL A 274 0.35 -7.13 -15.43
C VAL A 274 1.52 -7.73 -16.21
N ASP A 275 1.26 -8.55 -17.20
CA ASP A 275 2.28 -9.18 -18.04
C ASP A 275 3.19 -8.15 -18.70
N GLY A 276 4.49 -8.44 -18.70
CA GLY A 276 5.53 -7.54 -19.18
C GLY A 276 6.02 -6.50 -18.16
N TYR A 277 5.42 -6.43 -16.96
CA TYR A 277 5.81 -5.49 -15.91
C TYR A 277 6.28 -6.20 -14.64
N SER A 278 7.30 -5.62 -14.00
CA SER A 278 7.83 -6.05 -12.71
C SER A 278 7.45 -5.08 -11.59
N ALA A 279 7.71 -5.49 -10.35
CA ALA A 279 7.58 -4.60 -9.18
C ALA A 279 8.46 -3.33 -9.26
N ALA A 280 9.47 -3.31 -10.13
CA ALA A 280 10.40 -2.19 -10.33
C ALA A 280 10.09 -1.32 -11.58
N SER A 281 8.98 -1.55 -12.27
CA SER A 281 8.62 -0.84 -13.52
C SER A 281 8.06 0.56 -13.27
N PHE A 282 8.86 1.41 -12.59
CA PHE A 282 8.50 2.80 -12.22
C PHE A 282 8.90 3.82 -13.30
N ASN A 283 8.53 3.60 -14.56
CA ASN A 283 8.63 4.62 -15.60
C ASN A 283 7.24 5.06 -16.05
N HIS A 284 7.10 6.28 -16.58
CA HIS A 284 5.81 6.87 -16.93
C HIS A 284 4.96 6.00 -17.85
N GLU A 285 5.54 5.42 -18.91
CA GLU A 285 4.83 4.58 -19.87
C GLU A 285 4.26 3.33 -19.18
N ALA A 286 5.05 2.68 -18.32
CA ALA A 286 4.61 1.52 -17.56
C ALA A 286 3.48 1.89 -16.58
N LEU A 287 3.62 2.99 -15.84
CA LEU A 287 2.63 3.44 -14.86
C LEU A 287 1.29 3.78 -15.56
N ASP A 288 1.32 4.52 -16.67
CA ASP A 288 0.12 4.84 -17.45
C ASP A 288 -0.55 3.59 -18.01
N THR A 289 0.24 2.63 -18.48
CA THR A 289 -0.33 1.38 -19.02
C THR A 289 -0.94 0.53 -17.93
N LEU A 290 -0.26 0.39 -16.79
CA LEU A 290 -0.77 -0.35 -15.64
C LEU A 290 -2.07 0.26 -15.09
N MET A 291 -2.15 1.59 -14.97
CA MET A 291 -3.40 2.26 -14.58
C MET A 291 -4.54 2.02 -15.57
N ARG A 292 -4.25 1.99 -16.88
CA ARG A 292 -5.26 1.67 -17.89
C ARG A 292 -5.71 0.21 -17.81
N ARG A 293 -4.79 -0.72 -17.54
CA ARG A 293 -5.14 -2.15 -17.38
C ARG A 293 -5.93 -2.42 -16.11
N GLY A 294 -5.84 -1.54 -15.11
CA GLY A 294 -6.65 -1.59 -13.89
C GLY A 294 -8.11 -1.19 -14.10
N LYS A 295 -8.43 -0.53 -15.22
CA LYS A 295 -9.80 -0.16 -15.59
C LYS A 295 -10.51 -1.32 -16.27
#